data_8ce5aa2cdfa9b2d95d10f4ab17a9afaa
#
_entry.id   8ce5aa2cdfa9b2d95d10f4ab17a9afaa
#
_cell.length_a   1.000
_cell.length_b   1.000
_cell.length_c   1.000
_cell.angle_alpha   90.00
_cell.angle_beta   90.00
_cell.angle_gamma   90.00
#
_symmetry.space_group_name_H-M   'P 1'
#
loop_
_entity.id
_entity.type
_entity.pdbx_description
1 polymer ?
#
loop_
_entity_poly.entity_id
_entity_poly.type
_entity_poly.pdbx_seq_one_letter_code
_entity_poly.pdbx_strand_id
1 'polypeptide(L)'
;MVLHYPGGIDLTEFGIQIPVAPDRTAQVLTALRDDPKIGPREARWLLGPDGSEIEQEDLLRVHAPEYVARGFGDGVEGLMLEVFELVNADGSYHRYDPDSARRSLAELFADWRRWMAGTYQCGSEALRHGFCFYLGGGAHHGHYDFGHGFCVFNDIVTAIRRHQAEGSVRTAWVIDVDAHKGDGTAALTADDESIVTLSIHMGRSWPLDLPDHRPDGSPTPWFIPSTVEIPIEPGGEGEYLRRLDEGLALLDAYPRPDLVYVVDGADPYEHDGLPSTADLQLNLEALLARDQRISSFLDERELPQAWLMSGGYGTRAWEPFAQFLRWRLGGG
;
A
#
# COMPACT_ATOMS: atom_id res chain seq x y z
N MET A 1 -9.00 15.44 -0.76
CA MET A 1 -9.11 15.26 0.70
C MET A 1 -7.90 14.48 1.19
N VAL A 2 -7.49 14.64 2.45
CA VAL A 2 -6.46 13.80 3.12
C VAL A 2 -7.12 13.12 4.31
N LEU A 3 -7.06 11.81 4.35
CA LEU A 3 -7.63 10.99 5.41
C LEU A 3 -6.52 10.59 6.40
N HIS A 4 -6.73 10.88 7.67
CA HIS A 4 -5.80 10.53 8.73
C HIS A 4 -6.52 9.80 9.87
N TYR A 5 -6.01 8.63 10.21
CA TYR A 5 -6.41 7.86 11.38
C TYR A 5 -5.44 8.17 12.53
N PRO A 6 -5.88 8.92 13.56
CA PRO A 6 -5.04 9.24 14.71
C PRO A 6 -4.61 7.97 15.47
N GLY A 7 -3.40 7.96 15.99
CA GLY A 7 -2.84 6.81 16.69
C GLY A 7 -2.37 5.70 15.75
N GLY A 8 -1.71 6.08 14.64
CA GLY A 8 -1.11 5.13 13.70
C GLY A 8 -0.30 4.02 14.38
N ILE A 9 0.01 2.95 13.65
CA ILE A 9 0.70 1.78 14.21
C ILE A 9 2.16 2.16 14.46
N ASP A 10 2.55 2.26 15.73
CA ASP A 10 3.95 2.32 16.15
C ASP A 10 4.42 0.89 16.45
N LEU A 11 5.16 0.30 15.51
CA LEU A 11 5.64 -1.08 15.61
C LEU A 11 6.55 -1.29 16.82
N THR A 12 7.22 -0.24 17.32
CA THR A 12 8.11 -0.36 18.48
C THR A 12 7.36 -0.65 19.78
N GLU A 13 6.07 -0.25 19.90
CA GLU A 13 5.25 -0.63 21.04
C GLU A 13 4.99 -2.14 21.15
N PHE A 14 5.13 -2.85 20.03
CA PHE A 14 4.97 -4.29 19.93
C PHE A 14 6.31 -5.05 19.92
N GLY A 15 7.43 -4.35 20.19
CA GLY A 15 8.77 -4.93 20.17
C GLY A 15 9.33 -5.18 18.76
N ILE A 16 8.69 -4.67 17.71
CA ILE A 16 9.09 -4.86 16.31
C ILE A 16 10.06 -3.76 15.88
N GLN A 17 11.20 -4.17 15.31
CA GLN A 17 12.32 -3.30 14.94
C GLN A 17 12.45 -3.09 13.42
N ILE A 18 11.33 -3.02 12.71
CA ILE A 18 11.30 -2.66 11.29
C ILE A 18 11.46 -1.13 11.19
N PRO A 19 12.25 -0.60 10.21
CA PRO A 19 12.59 0.83 10.16
C PRO A 19 11.47 1.73 9.63
N VAL A 20 10.21 1.45 9.96
CA VAL A 20 9.09 2.36 9.71
C VAL A 20 9.16 3.49 10.74
N ALA A 21 9.30 4.74 10.27
CA ALA A 21 9.31 5.89 11.15
C ALA A 21 7.91 6.10 11.76
N PRO A 22 7.73 6.01 13.09
CA PRO A 22 6.41 6.07 13.73
C PRO A 22 5.75 7.46 13.58
N ASP A 23 6.57 8.49 13.36
CA ASP A 23 6.13 9.88 13.16
C ASP A 23 5.94 10.27 11.68
N ARG A 24 6.12 9.34 10.73
CA ARG A 24 6.01 9.58 9.28
C ARG A 24 4.74 10.37 8.92
N THR A 25 3.60 9.91 9.40
CA THR A 25 2.30 10.55 9.21
C THR A 25 2.22 11.94 9.86
N ALA A 26 2.74 12.08 11.09
CA ALA A 26 2.76 13.34 11.80
C ALA A 26 3.63 14.39 11.10
N GLN A 27 4.76 13.97 10.50
CA GLN A 27 5.64 14.85 9.72
C GLN A 27 4.95 15.35 8.44
N VAL A 28 4.22 14.46 7.70
CA VAL A 28 3.40 14.89 6.55
C VAL A 28 2.38 15.93 6.98
N LEU A 29 1.59 15.68 8.04
CA LEU A 29 0.58 16.63 8.53
C LEU A 29 1.20 17.96 8.96
N THR A 30 2.33 17.94 9.67
CA THR A 30 3.06 19.15 10.05
C THR A 30 3.48 19.94 8.82
N ALA A 31 4.06 19.27 7.81
CA ALA A 31 4.46 19.93 6.59
C ALA A 31 3.30 20.57 5.82
N LEU A 32 2.11 19.98 5.85
CA LEU A 32 0.90 20.55 5.23
C LEU A 32 0.32 21.72 6.05
N ARG A 33 0.36 21.63 7.39
CA ARG A 33 -0.11 22.70 8.31
C ARG A 33 0.76 23.94 8.24
N ASP A 34 2.07 23.76 8.10
CA ASP A 34 3.04 24.83 7.99
C ASP A 34 3.03 25.52 6.60
N ASP A 35 2.41 24.92 5.60
CA ASP A 35 2.26 25.54 4.29
C ASP A 35 1.26 26.70 4.35
N PRO A 36 1.68 27.95 3.96
CA PRO A 36 0.85 29.14 4.13
C PRO A 36 -0.41 29.17 3.24
N LYS A 37 -0.47 28.35 2.19
CA LYS A 37 -1.64 28.22 1.31
C LYS A 37 -2.60 27.12 1.75
N ILE A 38 -2.07 26.05 2.37
CA ILE A 38 -2.80 24.81 2.69
C ILE A 38 -3.24 24.82 4.15
N GLY A 39 -2.35 25.12 5.09
CA GLY A 39 -2.60 25.07 6.54
C GLY A 39 -3.84 25.83 6.99
N PRO A 40 -4.05 27.11 6.58
CA PRO A 40 -5.24 27.88 6.98
C PRO A 40 -6.58 27.27 6.53
N ARG A 41 -6.54 26.27 5.64
CA ARG A 41 -7.72 25.58 5.11
C ARG A 41 -7.86 24.14 5.61
N GLU A 42 -7.18 23.75 6.69
CA GLU A 42 -7.13 22.37 7.20
C GLU A 42 -8.52 21.70 7.27
N ALA A 43 -9.50 22.40 7.81
CA ALA A 43 -10.88 21.89 7.89
C ALA A 43 -11.55 21.58 6.53
N ARG A 44 -10.95 21.97 5.42
CA ARG A 44 -11.45 21.69 4.07
C ARG A 44 -10.81 20.48 3.41
N TRP A 45 -9.69 20.04 3.93
CA TRP A 45 -8.94 18.94 3.31
C TRP A 45 -8.65 17.78 4.26
N LEU A 46 -8.63 17.97 5.59
CA LEU A 46 -8.35 16.90 6.54
C LEU A 46 -9.65 16.20 6.98
N LEU A 47 -9.64 14.88 6.86
CA LEU A 47 -10.71 13.98 7.33
C LEU A 47 -10.17 13.04 8.40
N GLY A 48 -11.03 12.69 9.34
CA GLY A 48 -10.81 11.64 10.32
C GLY A 48 -11.58 10.36 9.99
N PRO A 49 -11.45 9.33 10.84
CA PRO A 49 -12.22 8.08 10.72
C PRO A 49 -13.73 8.35 10.74
N ASP A 50 -14.46 7.65 9.90
CA ASP A 50 -15.93 7.71 9.83
C ASP A 50 -16.62 6.62 10.67
N GLY A 51 -15.84 5.76 11.35
CA GLY A 51 -16.33 4.62 12.11
C GLY A 51 -16.48 3.33 11.31
N SER A 52 -16.05 3.32 10.04
CA SER A 52 -15.97 2.09 9.25
C SER A 52 -15.01 1.10 9.90
N GLU A 53 -15.37 -0.18 9.85
CA GLU A 53 -14.56 -1.29 10.34
C GLU A 53 -14.41 -2.34 9.23
N ILE A 54 -13.31 -3.08 9.22
CA ILE A 54 -13.14 -4.29 8.40
C ILE A 54 -13.55 -5.49 9.23
N GLU A 55 -14.62 -6.12 8.81
CA GLU A 55 -15.18 -7.30 9.45
C GLU A 55 -14.58 -8.59 8.87
N GLN A 56 -14.73 -9.70 9.59
CA GLN A 56 -14.28 -11.00 9.12
C GLN A 56 -14.89 -11.35 7.76
N GLU A 57 -16.15 -10.97 7.53
CA GLU A 57 -16.85 -11.20 6.26
C GLU A 57 -16.16 -10.48 5.08
N ASP A 58 -15.65 -9.28 5.30
CA ASP A 58 -14.94 -8.53 4.25
C ASP A 58 -13.65 -9.25 3.84
N LEU A 59 -12.90 -9.78 4.82
CA LEU A 59 -11.69 -10.57 4.57
C LEU A 59 -11.99 -11.90 3.87
N LEU A 60 -13.09 -12.57 4.22
CA LEU A 60 -13.53 -13.81 3.58
C LEU A 60 -13.95 -13.64 2.11
N ARG A 61 -14.15 -12.42 1.63
CA ARG A 61 -14.37 -12.13 0.19
C ARG A 61 -13.09 -12.25 -0.64
N VAL A 62 -11.93 -12.25 0.04
CA VAL A 62 -10.61 -12.15 -0.62
C VAL A 62 -9.68 -13.29 -0.20
N HIS A 63 -9.68 -13.66 1.07
CA HIS A 63 -8.70 -14.56 1.68
C HIS A 63 -9.31 -15.90 2.08
N ALA A 64 -8.47 -16.93 2.16
CA ALA A 64 -8.86 -18.28 2.56
C ALA A 64 -9.47 -18.29 3.97
N PRO A 65 -10.57 -19.03 4.19
CA PRO A 65 -11.24 -19.07 5.50
C PRO A 65 -10.32 -19.49 6.65
N GLU A 66 -9.42 -20.45 6.40
CA GLU A 66 -8.46 -20.95 7.38
C GLU A 66 -7.42 -19.88 7.75
N TYR A 67 -7.00 -19.08 6.77
CA TYR A 67 -6.06 -17.98 6.97
C TYR A 67 -6.72 -16.83 7.75
N VAL A 68 -7.94 -16.45 7.37
CA VAL A 68 -8.72 -15.44 8.08
C VAL A 68 -8.97 -15.86 9.53
N ALA A 69 -9.32 -17.13 9.77
CA ALA A 69 -9.59 -17.65 11.11
C ALA A 69 -8.39 -17.52 12.06
N ARG A 70 -7.13 -17.55 11.55
CA ARG A 70 -5.92 -17.33 12.38
C ARG A 70 -5.91 -15.92 13.00
N GLY A 71 -6.36 -14.91 12.26
CA GLY A 71 -6.42 -13.52 12.74
C GLY A 71 -7.48 -13.28 13.82
N PHE A 72 -8.55 -14.10 13.87
CA PHE A 72 -9.66 -13.96 14.82
C PHE A 72 -9.65 -14.99 15.95
N GLY A 73 -8.62 -15.84 16.02
CA GLY A 73 -8.49 -16.90 17.02
C GLY A 73 -7.16 -16.85 17.75
N ASP A 74 -6.86 -17.94 18.48
CA ASP A 74 -5.63 -18.09 19.28
C ASP A 74 -4.34 -18.11 18.43
N GLY A 75 -4.46 -18.21 17.10
CA GLY A 75 -3.34 -18.21 16.15
C GLY A 75 -2.81 -16.83 15.76
N VAL A 76 -3.43 -15.74 16.23
CA VAL A 76 -3.12 -14.37 15.76
C VAL A 76 -1.69 -13.93 16.02
N GLU A 77 -1.09 -14.26 17.18
CA GLU A 77 0.30 -13.90 17.47
C GLU A 77 1.28 -14.63 16.55
N GLY A 78 1.05 -15.93 16.31
CA GLY A 78 1.84 -16.71 15.36
C GLY A 78 1.72 -16.18 13.92
N LEU A 79 0.52 -15.72 13.53
CA LEU A 79 0.29 -15.06 12.25
C LEU A 79 1.13 -13.78 12.12
N MET A 80 1.13 -12.94 13.15
CA MET A 80 1.89 -11.68 13.14
C MET A 80 3.40 -11.94 13.12
N LEU A 81 3.91 -12.92 13.89
CA LEU A 81 5.33 -13.32 13.85
C LEU A 81 5.77 -13.75 12.46
N GLU A 82 4.94 -14.53 11.76
CA GLU A 82 5.21 -15.03 10.41
C GLU A 82 5.22 -13.90 9.39
N VAL A 83 4.16 -13.10 9.34
CA VAL A 83 3.96 -12.06 8.30
C VAL A 83 4.96 -10.90 8.42
N PHE A 84 5.34 -10.54 9.65
CA PHE A 84 6.36 -9.52 9.89
C PHE A 84 7.80 -10.10 9.89
N GLU A 85 7.95 -11.39 9.56
CA GLU A 85 9.25 -12.06 9.47
C GLU A 85 10.08 -11.93 10.77
N LEU A 86 9.41 -12.10 11.93
CA LEU A 86 10.00 -11.85 13.23
C LEU A 86 10.72 -13.06 13.82
N VAL A 87 10.70 -14.21 13.14
CA VAL A 87 11.30 -15.47 13.58
C VAL A 87 12.09 -16.11 12.44
N ASN A 88 13.36 -16.40 12.69
CA ASN A 88 14.20 -17.15 11.77
C ASN A 88 13.81 -18.65 11.70
N ALA A 89 14.31 -19.36 10.69
CA ALA A 89 14.06 -20.79 10.52
C ALA A 89 14.55 -21.67 11.70
N ASP A 90 15.50 -21.19 12.49
CA ASP A 90 16.01 -21.87 13.69
C ASP A 90 15.18 -21.53 14.96
N GLY A 91 14.13 -20.73 14.84
CA GLY A 91 13.26 -20.30 15.94
C GLY A 91 13.80 -19.11 16.74
N SER A 92 14.94 -18.54 16.38
CA SER A 92 15.43 -17.31 17.01
C SER A 92 14.67 -16.09 16.50
N TYR A 93 14.54 -15.06 17.33
CA TYR A 93 13.89 -13.82 16.93
C TYR A 93 14.75 -13.01 15.97
N HIS A 94 14.09 -12.41 14.99
CA HIS A 94 14.65 -11.49 14.00
C HIS A 94 13.85 -10.20 14.01
N ARG A 95 14.51 -9.05 14.18
CA ARG A 95 13.84 -7.73 14.27
C ARG A 95 12.70 -7.69 15.30
N TYR A 96 12.78 -8.51 16.34
CA TYR A 96 11.76 -8.63 17.37
C TYR A 96 12.38 -8.81 18.75
N ASP A 97 11.98 -7.95 19.68
CA ASP A 97 12.36 -8.02 21.10
C ASP A 97 11.08 -8.03 21.95
N PRO A 98 10.56 -9.23 22.32
CA PRO A 98 9.35 -9.35 23.12
C PRO A 98 9.48 -8.74 24.52
N ASP A 99 10.70 -8.63 25.07
CA ASP A 99 10.93 -8.03 26.39
C ASP A 99 10.77 -6.52 26.39
N SER A 100 10.90 -5.87 25.23
CA SER A 100 10.65 -4.44 25.03
C SER A 100 9.20 -4.11 24.66
N ALA A 101 8.39 -5.13 24.30
CA ALA A 101 7.01 -4.95 23.90
C ALA A 101 6.15 -4.43 25.06
N ARG A 102 5.35 -3.42 24.79
CA ARG A 102 4.37 -2.84 25.72
C ARG A 102 2.96 -3.35 25.46
N ARG A 103 2.73 -3.84 24.24
CA ARG A 103 1.45 -4.33 23.72
C ARG A 103 1.65 -5.68 23.04
N SER A 104 0.64 -6.52 23.03
CA SER A 104 0.68 -7.83 22.40
C SER A 104 0.56 -7.75 20.88
N LEU A 105 1.05 -8.78 20.17
CA LEU A 105 0.85 -8.88 18.71
C LEU A 105 -0.63 -9.08 18.34
N ALA A 106 -1.46 -9.59 19.24
CA ALA A 106 -2.90 -9.66 19.05
C ALA A 106 -3.55 -8.25 19.00
N GLU A 107 -3.06 -7.31 19.82
CA GLU A 107 -3.48 -5.91 19.76
C GLU A 107 -3.00 -5.22 18.48
N LEU A 108 -1.81 -5.59 17.96
CA LEU A 108 -1.32 -5.10 16.67
C LEU A 108 -2.29 -5.50 15.55
N PHE A 109 -2.83 -6.72 15.57
CA PHE A 109 -3.82 -7.14 14.58
C PHE A 109 -5.12 -6.32 14.65
N ALA A 110 -5.57 -5.97 15.85
CA ALA A 110 -6.74 -5.10 16.02
C ALA A 110 -6.50 -3.68 15.44
N ASP A 111 -5.28 -3.13 15.65
CA ASP A 111 -4.87 -1.86 15.06
C ASP A 111 -4.75 -1.97 13.53
N TRP A 112 -4.24 -3.09 13.02
CA TRP A 112 -4.16 -3.38 11.58
C TRP A 112 -5.53 -3.37 10.89
N ARG A 113 -6.53 -4.01 11.49
CA ARG A 113 -7.91 -4.00 10.96
C ARG A 113 -8.48 -2.58 10.87
N ARG A 114 -8.25 -1.74 11.89
CA ARG A 114 -8.64 -0.32 11.85
C ARG A 114 -7.91 0.44 10.75
N TRP A 115 -6.64 0.14 10.56
CA TRP A 115 -5.83 0.72 9.48
C TRP A 115 -6.37 0.30 8.10
N MET A 116 -6.76 -0.95 7.90
CA MET A 116 -7.40 -1.41 6.66
C MET A 116 -8.74 -0.69 6.38
N ALA A 117 -9.50 -0.35 7.40
CA ALA A 117 -10.76 0.39 7.25
C ALA A 117 -10.54 1.78 6.63
N GLY A 118 -9.37 2.39 6.85
CA GLY A 118 -8.99 3.64 6.21
C GLY A 118 -8.85 3.53 4.69
N THR A 119 -8.40 2.39 4.16
CA THR A 119 -8.34 2.12 2.72
C THR A 119 -9.74 2.08 2.10
N TYR A 120 -10.70 1.40 2.75
CA TYR A 120 -12.10 1.41 2.31
C TYR A 120 -12.70 2.82 2.38
N GLN A 121 -12.52 3.54 3.49
CA GLN A 121 -13.00 4.92 3.63
C GLN A 121 -12.36 5.83 2.57
N CYS A 122 -11.07 5.67 2.28
CA CYS A 122 -10.39 6.45 1.23
C CYS A 122 -11.05 6.29 -0.13
N GLY A 123 -11.42 5.06 -0.51
CA GLY A 123 -12.19 4.78 -1.72
C GLY A 123 -13.56 5.47 -1.71
N SER A 124 -14.29 5.38 -0.58
CA SER A 124 -15.59 6.06 -0.41
C SER A 124 -15.47 7.58 -0.58
N GLU A 125 -14.44 8.18 0.02
CA GLU A 125 -14.19 9.62 -0.09
C GLU A 125 -13.72 10.04 -1.49
N ALA A 126 -12.95 9.19 -2.17
CA ALA A 126 -12.56 9.40 -3.56
C ALA A 126 -13.79 9.41 -4.50
N LEU A 127 -14.73 8.48 -4.32
CA LEU A 127 -15.99 8.45 -5.06
C LEU A 127 -16.83 9.72 -4.85
N ARG A 128 -16.81 10.32 -3.66
CA ARG A 128 -17.57 11.54 -3.33
C ARG A 128 -16.91 12.82 -3.80
N HIS A 129 -15.56 12.87 -3.77
CA HIS A 129 -14.79 14.11 -3.93
C HIS A 129 -13.82 14.10 -5.12
N GLY A 130 -13.75 13.00 -5.87
CA GLY A 130 -12.82 12.80 -6.98
C GLY A 130 -11.40 12.44 -6.55
N PHE A 131 -10.98 12.82 -5.33
CA PHE A 131 -9.64 12.55 -4.81
C PHE A 131 -9.65 12.40 -3.28
N CYS A 132 -9.02 11.34 -2.79
CA CYS A 132 -8.67 11.18 -1.39
C CYS A 132 -7.29 10.54 -1.26
N PHE A 133 -6.47 11.03 -0.32
CA PHE A 133 -5.19 10.45 0.05
C PHE A 133 -5.25 9.97 1.51
N TYR A 134 -5.14 8.68 1.71
CA TYR A 134 -5.08 8.09 3.04
C TYR A 134 -3.63 8.01 3.52
N LEU A 135 -3.34 8.55 4.72
CA LEU A 135 -2.03 8.46 5.35
C LEU A 135 -1.82 7.07 5.99
N GLY A 136 -2.00 6.03 5.18
CA GLY A 136 -1.93 4.61 5.51
C GLY A 136 -2.40 3.78 4.32
N GLY A 137 -2.58 2.48 4.52
CA GLY A 137 -3.04 1.55 3.47
C GLY A 137 -1.91 1.01 2.60
N GLY A 138 -2.27 0.19 1.62
CA GLY A 138 -1.36 -0.31 0.60
C GLY A 138 -0.66 -1.63 0.94
N ALA A 139 -1.32 -2.55 1.64
CA ALA A 139 -0.79 -3.88 1.96
C ALA A 139 -0.85 -4.82 0.75
N HIS A 140 -0.09 -4.51 -0.28
CA HIS A 140 -0.14 -5.13 -1.61
C HIS A 140 0.47 -6.54 -1.70
N HIS A 141 1.18 -7.00 -0.63
CA HIS A 141 1.78 -8.33 -0.53
C HIS A 141 0.90 -9.38 0.17
N GLY A 142 -0.30 -9.04 0.63
CA GLY A 142 -1.24 -10.02 1.20
C GLY A 142 -1.78 -10.94 0.11
N HIS A 143 -1.54 -12.26 0.23
CA HIS A 143 -2.01 -13.31 -0.69
C HIS A 143 -3.28 -14.00 -0.18
N TYR A 144 -3.80 -14.96 -0.95
CA TYR A 144 -5.04 -15.66 -0.63
C TYR A 144 -4.97 -16.40 0.72
N ASP A 145 -3.90 -17.15 0.97
CA ASP A 145 -3.75 -18.04 2.11
C ASP A 145 -2.53 -17.75 2.99
N PHE A 146 -1.82 -16.67 2.73
CA PHE A 146 -0.69 -16.19 3.53
C PHE A 146 -0.45 -14.69 3.33
N GLY A 147 0.33 -14.10 4.24
CA GLY A 147 0.87 -12.75 4.11
C GLY A 147 2.40 -12.77 4.19
N HIS A 148 3.05 -11.78 3.62
CA HIS A 148 4.47 -11.51 3.74
C HIS A 148 4.75 -10.02 3.50
N GLY A 149 6.01 -9.59 3.57
CA GLY A 149 6.35 -8.19 3.35
C GLY A 149 5.58 -7.24 4.26
N PHE A 150 5.32 -7.65 5.50
CA PHE A 150 4.57 -6.89 6.51
C PHE A 150 3.07 -6.70 6.19
N CYS A 151 2.54 -7.39 5.18
CA CYS A 151 1.16 -7.31 4.73
C CYS A 151 0.36 -8.52 5.21
N VAL A 152 -0.46 -8.35 6.26
CA VAL A 152 -1.26 -9.46 6.85
C VAL A 152 -2.37 -9.87 5.90
N PHE A 153 -3.17 -8.94 5.46
CA PHE A 153 -4.23 -9.10 4.46
C PHE A 153 -4.11 -8.00 3.42
N ASN A 154 -4.58 -8.23 2.21
CA ASN A 154 -4.61 -7.23 1.15
C ASN A 154 -5.79 -6.28 1.37
N ASP A 155 -5.51 -5.10 1.90
CA ASP A 155 -6.52 -4.09 2.20
C ASP A 155 -7.13 -3.46 0.94
N ILE A 156 -6.36 -3.42 -0.17
CA ILE A 156 -6.77 -2.84 -1.45
C ILE A 156 -7.87 -3.69 -2.07
N VAL A 157 -7.58 -5.00 -2.27
CA VAL A 157 -8.55 -5.92 -2.85
C VAL A 157 -9.75 -6.11 -1.91
N THR A 158 -9.54 -6.14 -0.59
CA THR A 158 -10.61 -6.17 0.41
C THR A 158 -11.54 -4.97 0.28
N ALA A 159 -11.00 -3.76 0.17
CA ALA A 159 -11.79 -2.55 -0.02
C ALA A 159 -12.56 -2.56 -1.35
N ILE A 160 -11.93 -2.98 -2.45
CA ILE A 160 -12.61 -3.10 -3.75
C ILE A 160 -13.77 -4.10 -3.67
N ARG A 161 -13.54 -5.29 -3.09
CA ARG A 161 -14.59 -6.32 -2.96
C ARG A 161 -15.76 -5.88 -2.10
N ARG A 162 -15.48 -5.12 -1.05
CA ARG A 162 -16.53 -4.53 -0.22
C ARG A 162 -17.35 -3.51 -1.02
N HIS A 163 -16.70 -2.58 -1.74
CA HIS A 163 -17.38 -1.64 -2.64
C HIS A 163 -18.22 -2.34 -3.70
N GLN A 164 -17.72 -3.45 -4.26
CA GLN A 164 -18.47 -4.27 -5.22
C GLN A 164 -19.69 -4.92 -4.57
N ALA A 165 -19.56 -5.48 -3.37
CA ALA A 165 -20.66 -6.09 -2.63
C ALA A 165 -21.75 -5.06 -2.25
N GLU A 166 -21.38 -3.82 -1.98
CA GLU A 166 -22.28 -2.71 -1.71
C GLU A 166 -22.88 -2.08 -2.97
N GLY A 167 -22.37 -2.44 -4.16
CA GLY A 167 -22.81 -1.93 -5.45
C GLY A 167 -22.36 -0.50 -5.78
N SER A 168 -21.40 0.04 -5.02
CA SER A 168 -20.84 1.38 -5.25
C SER A 168 -19.76 1.41 -6.33
N VAL A 169 -19.10 0.27 -6.59
CA VAL A 169 -18.07 0.05 -7.62
C VAL A 169 -18.38 -1.26 -8.34
N ARG A 170 -18.19 -1.32 -9.66
CA ARG A 170 -18.24 -2.54 -10.47
C ARG A 170 -16.85 -2.93 -10.95
N THR A 171 -16.08 -1.94 -11.42
CA THR A 171 -14.74 -2.10 -11.95
C THR A 171 -13.77 -1.16 -11.25
N ALA A 172 -12.56 -1.63 -11.00
CA ALA A 172 -11.52 -0.83 -10.38
C ALA A 172 -10.18 -0.98 -11.11
N TRP A 173 -9.33 0.04 -11.03
CA TRP A 173 -7.92 -0.08 -11.35
C TRP A 173 -7.09 0.02 -10.06
N VAL A 174 -5.97 -0.70 -10.04
CA VAL A 174 -4.92 -0.55 -9.03
C VAL A 174 -3.64 -0.15 -9.73
N ILE A 175 -3.13 1.04 -9.45
CA ILE A 175 -1.85 1.54 -9.96
C ILE A 175 -0.86 1.47 -8.81
N ASP A 176 0.09 0.55 -8.89
CA ASP A 176 1.07 0.27 -7.86
C ASP A 176 2.43 0.80 -8.30
N VAL A 177 2.97 1.75 -7.52
CA VAL A 177 4.25 2.40 -7.76
C VAL A 177 5.20 2.29 -6.55
N ASP A 178 4.95 1.32 -5.69
CA ASP A 178 5.88 0.87 -4.66
C ASP A 178 7.14 0.29 -5.32
N ALA A 179 8.28 0.32 -4.63
CA ALA A 179 9.51 -0.27 -5.17
C ALA A 179 9.41 -1.78 -5.38
N HIS A 180 8.60 -2.45 -4.56
CA HIS A 180 8.38 -3.89 -4.63
C HIS A 180 7.19 -4.20 -5.55
N LYS A 181 7.24 -5.36 -6.19
CA LYS A 181 6.09 -5.84 -6.96
C LYS A 181 4.88 -6.04 -6.05
N GLY A 182 3.72 -5.55 -6.46
CA GLY A 182 2.43 -5.81 -5.80
C GLY A 182 1.93 -7.23 -6.06
N ASP A 183 2.73 -8.23 -5.67
CA ASP A 183 2.54 -9.65 -6.00
C ASP A 183 1.26 -10.25 -5.42
N GLY A 184 0.90 -9.87 -4.19
CA GLY A 184 -0.36 -10.29 -3.58
C GLY A 184 -1.57 -9.75 -4.32
N THR A 185 -1.55 -8.46 -4.68
CA THR A 185 -2.62 -7.83 -5.46
C THR A 185 -2.73 -8.48 -6.84
N ALA A 186 -1.62 -8.70 -7.54
CA ALA A 186 -1.61 -9.37 -8.85
C ALA A 186 -2.17 -10.79 -8.76
N ALA A 187 -1.74 -11.58 -7.76
CA ALA A 187 -2.20 -12.96 -7.57
C ALA A 187 -3.70 -13.06 -7.24
N LEU A 188 -4.22 -12.13 -6.42
CA LEU A 188 -5.63 -12.10 -6.02
C LEU A 188 -6.58 -11.64 -7.14
N THR A 189 -6.06 -11.04 -8.19
CA THR A 189 -6.86 -10.44 -9.27
C THR A 189 -6.56 -11.04 -10.66
N ALA A 190 -5.70 -12.05 -10.74
CA ALA A 190 -5.20 -12.63 -11.99
C ALA A 190 -6.31 -13.10 -12.96
N ASP A 191 -7.39 -13.67 -12.42
CA ASP A 191 -8.51 -14.22 -13.20
C ASP A 191 -9.76 -13.32 -13.14
N ASP A 192 -9.61 -12.04 -12.79
CA ASP A 192 -10.73 -11.11 -12.58
C ASP A 192 -10.69 -9.90 -13.50
N GLU A 193 -11.50 -9.90 -14.51
CA GLU A 193 -11.63 -8.80 -15.47
C GLU A 193 -12.22 -7.50 -14.86
N SER A 194 -12.77 -7.56 -13.63
CA SER A 194 -13.32 -6.38 -12.95
C SER A 194 -12.26 -5.52 -12.25
N ILE A 195 -11.03 -6.06 -12.08
CA ILE A 195 -9.91 -5.36 -11.46
C ILE A 195 -8.70 -5.41 -12.39
N VAL A 196 -8.28 -4.26 -12.88
CA VAL A 196 -7.09 -4.10 -13.72
C VAL A 196 -5.94 -3.58 -12.86
N THR A 197 -4.79 -4.24 -12.93
CA THR A 197 -3.62 -3.88 -12.13
C THR A 197 -2.47 -3.39 -13.03
N LEU A 198 -1.82 -2.29 -12.63
CA LEU A 198 -0.54 -1.86 -13.16
C LEU A 198 0.46 -1.88 -12.01
N SER A 199 1.62 -2.51 -12.18
CA SER A 199 2.72 -2.44 -11.23
C SER A 199 4.02 -2.08 -11.92
N ILE A 200 4.67 -1.00 -11.44
CA ILE A 200 6.01 -0.59 -11.85
C ILE A 200 6.95 -0.73 -10.65
N HIS A 201 7.91 -1.64 -10.74
CA HIS A 201 8.66 -2.14 -9.59
C HIS A 201 10.08 -2.59 -9.99
N MET A 202 10.89 -2.90 -9.00
CA MET A 202 12.21 -3.53 -9.20
C MET A 202 12.08 -4.88 -9.89
N GLY A 203 12.83 -5.10 -10.98
CA GLY A 203 12.69 -6.28 -11.83
C GLY A 203 13.26 -7.58 -11.25
N ARG A 204 14.13 -7.51 -10.23
CA ARG A 204 14.88 -8.68 -9.73
C ARG A 204 15.00 -8.78 -8.21
N SER A 205 14.61 -7.75 -7.48
CA SER A 205 14.71 -7.73 -6.02
C SER A 205 13.47 -8.36 -5.39
N TRP A 206 13.49 -8.49 -4.08
CA TRP A 206 12.36 -9.06 -3.34
C TRP A 206 11.00 -8.51 -3.82
N PRO A 207 9.98 -9.34 -4.00
CA PRO A 207 9.90 -10.79 -3.76
C PRO A 207 10.37 -11.65 -4.96
N LEU A 208 10.84 -11.05 -6.06
CA LEU A 208 11.22 -11.75 -7.30
C LEU A 208 12.59 -12.47 -7.22
N ASP A 209 13.37 -12.26 -6.16
CA ASP A 209 14.60 -13.00 -5.83
C ASP A 209 14.33 -14.28 -5.03
N LEU A 210 13.08 -14.50 -4.59
CA LEU A 210 12.65 -15.72 -3.91
C LEU A 210 12.53 -16.90 -4.90
N PRO A 211 12.51 -18.16 -4.39
CA PRO A 211 12.33 -19.35 -5.25
C PRO A 211 11.07 -19.26 -6.12
N ASP A 212 11.17 -19.68 -7.38
CA ASP A 212 10.06 -19.69 -8.34
C ASP A 212 9.09 -20.86 -8.17
N HIS A 213 9.46 -21.87 -7.33
CA HIS A 213 8.62 -23.01 -6.99
C HIS A 213 8.59 -23.25 -5.49
N ARG A 214 7.45 -23.68 -5.00
CA ARG A 214 7.25 -24.20 -3.65
C ARG A 214 7.95 -25.56 -3.47
N PRO A 215 8.17 -26.05 -2.24
CA PRO A 215 8.77 -27.37 -2.00
C PRO A 215 7.99 -28.53 -2.61
N ASP A 216 6.70 -28.38 -2.87
CA ASP A 216 5.83 -29.37 -3.54
C ASP A 216 5.91 -29.32 -5.06
N GLY A 217 6.72 -28.41 -5.62
CA GLY A 217 6.90 -28.20 -7.07
C GLY A 217 5.85 -27.33 -7.73
N SER A 218 4.88 -26.78 -7.00
CA SER A 218 3.93 -25.80 -7.55
C SER A 218 4.61 -24.43 -7.73
N PRO A 219 4.19 -23.64 -8.75
CA PRO A 219 4.71 -22.28 -8.94
C PRO A 219 4.38 -21.40 -7.74
N THR A 220 5.28 -20.47 -7.41
CA THR A 220 5.03 -19.48 -6.37
C THR A 220 4.21 -18.32 -6.92
N PRO A 221 3.29 -17.74 -6.11
CA PRO A 221 2.34 -16.75 -6.62
C PRO A 221 2.95 -15.38 -6.91
N TRP A 222 4.12 -15.05 -6.36
CA TRP A 222 4.75 -13.73 -6.58
C TRP A 222 5.25 -13.49 -8.01
N PHE A 223 5.31 -14.55 -8.86
CA PHE A 223 5.59 -14.40 -10.29
C PHE A 223 4.33 -14.22 -11.16
N ILE A 224 3.13 -14.30 -10.59
CA ILE A 224 1.88 -13.98 -11.31
C ILE A 224 1.95 -12.50 -11.74
N PRO A 225 1.85 -12.20 -13.05
CA PRO A 225 2.00 -10.82 -13.51
C PRO A 225 0.78 -9.97 -13.17
N SER A 226 1.01 -8.68 -12.97
CA SER A 226 -0.05 -7.67 -13.05
C SER A 226 -0.58 -7.57 -14.47
N THR A 227 -1.78 -7.01 -14.67
CA THR A 227 -2.36 -6.82 -16.01
C THR A 227 -1.42 -5.98 -16.90
N VAL A 228 -0.81 -4.95 -16.33
CA VAL A 228 0.29 -4.18 -16.92
C VAL A 228 1.50 -4.28 -16.01
N GLU A 229 2.48 -5.06 -16.40
CA GLU A 229 3.69 -5.33 -15.62
C GLU A 229 4.87 -4.54 -16.16
N ILE A 230 5.53 -3.76 -15.29
CA ILE A 230 6.64 -2.86 -15.69
C ILE A 230 7.84 -3.07 -14.74
N PRO A 231 8.63 -4.13 -14.95
CA PRO A 231 9.85 -4.32 -14.18
C PRO A 231 10.91 -3.29 -14.58
N ILE A 232 11.55 -2.66 -13.62
CA ILE A 232 12.70 -1.78 -13.79
C ILE A 232 13.95 -2.55 -13.39
N GLU A 233 14.85 -2.76 -14.33
CA GLU A 233 16.12 -3.41 -14.06
C GLU A 233 17.06 -2.46 -13.29
N PRO A 234 17.97 -2.97 -12.46
CA PRO A 234 18.95 -2.14 -11.77
C PRO A 234 19.72 -1.22 -12.75
N GLY A 235 19.78 0.07 -12.43
CA GLY A 235 20.34 1.10 -13.30
C GLY A 235 19.37 1.64 -14.35
N GLY A 236 18.10 1.22 -14.32
CA GLY A 236 17.04 1.67 -15.23
C GLY A 236 16.25 2.89 -14.77
N GLU A 237 16.66 3.57 -13.69
CA GLU A 237 15.95 4.71 -13.09
C GLU A 237 15.68 5.84 -14.10
N GLY A 238 16.61 6.06 -15.04
CA GLY A 238 16.46 7.06 -16.10
C GLY A 238 15.29 6.82 -17.05
N GLU A 239 14.82 5.57 -17.14
CA GLU A 239 13.69 5.16 -17.99
C GLU A 239 12.34 5.11 -17.21
N TYR A 240 12.38 5.22 -15.89
CA TYR A 240 11.22 5.00 -15.01
C TYR A 240 10.00 5.82 -15.44
N LEU A 241 10.13 7.13 -15.57
CA LEU A 241 9.03 8.02 -15.91
C LEU A 241 8.46 7.78 -17.32
N ARG A 242 9.32 7.47 -18.27
CA ARG A 242 8.89 7.12 -19.65
C ARG A 242 8.12 5.80 -19.65
N ARG A 243 8.60 4.80 -18.93
CA ARG A 243 7.93 3.50 -18.82
C ARG A 243 6.62 3.60 -18.05
N LEU A 244 6.54 4.47 -17.04
CA LEU A 244 5.28 4.78 -16.37
C LEU A 244 4.27 5.37 -17.36
N ASP A 245 4.66 6.36 -18.17
CA ASP A 245 3.77 6.97 -19.18
C ASP A 245 3.25 5.91 -20.17
N GLU A 246 4.12 5.01 -20.63
CA GLU A 246 3.75 3.90 -21.51
C GLU A 246 2.75 2.95 -20.84
N GLY A 247 2.99 2.61 -19.56
CA GLY A 247 2.09 1.75 -18.78
C GLY A 247 0.73 2.39 -18.53
N LEU A 248 0.70 3.68 -18.18
CA LEU A 248 -0.56 4.41 -18.01
C LEU A 248 -1.37 4.44 -19.31
N ALA A 249 -0.72 4.64 -20.45
CA ALA A 249 -1.39 4.63 -21.76
C ALA A 249 -1.99 3.25 -22.10
N LEU A 250 -1.39 2.15 -21.64
CA LEU A 250 -1.94 0.81 -21.84
C LEU A 250 -3.25 0.58 -21.08
N LEU A 251 -3.48 1.30 -19.97
CA LEU A 251 -4.73 1.19 -19.20
C LEU A 251 -5.96 1.63 -20.03
N ASP A 252 -5.79 2.50 -21.02
CA ASP A 252 -6.89 2.94 -21.90
C ASP A 252 -7.45 1.78 -22.78
N ALA A 253 -6.74 0.65 -22.89
CA ALA A 253 -7.23 -0.54 -23.59
C ALA A 253 -8.22 -1.38 -22.75
N TYR A 254 -8.31 -1.10 -21.45
CA TYR A 254 -9.17 -1.81 -20.52
C TYR A 254 -10.45 -1.04 -20.19
N PRO A 255 -11.48 -1.72 -19.64
CA PRO A 255 -12.71 -1.04 -19.23
C PRO A 255 -12.43 0.13 -18.29
N ARG A 256 -13.13 1.25 -18.50
CA ARG A 256 -13.06 2.43 -17.62
C ARG A 256 -13.46 2.02 -16.19
N PRO A 257 -12.64 2.31 -15.17
CA PRO A 257 -12.95 1.97 -13.78
C PRO A 257 -13.96 2.96 -13.18
N ASP A 258 -14.71 2.48 -12.19
CA ASP A 258 -15.53 3.34 -11.33
C ASP A 258 -14.65 4.00 -10.24
N LEU A 259 -13.52 3.35 -9.86
CA LEU A 259 -12.58 3.81 -8.82
C LEU A 259 -11.16 3.36 -9.15
N VAL A 260 -10.17 4.21 -8.85
CA VAL A 260 -8.75 3.87 -8.97
C VAL A 260 -8.09 3.95 -7.60
N TYR A 261 -7.45 2.86 -7.18
CA TYR A 261 -6.51 2.87 -6.06
C TYR A 261 -5.09 3.10 -6.56
N VAL A 262 -4.36 4.00 -5.92
CA VAL A 262 -2.93 4.22 -6.17
C VAL A 262 -2.16 3.80 -4.92
N VAL A 263 -1.33 2.77 -5.06
CA VAL A 263 -0.41 2.31 -4.02
C VAL A 263 0.85 3.16 -4.14
N ASP A 264 0.88 4.25 -3.37
CA ASP A 264 1.92 5.27 -3.43
C ASP A 264 3.04 4.93 -2.43
N GLY A 265 3.97 4.06 -2.83
CA GLY A 265 5.17 3.77 -2.07
C GLY A 265 6.19 4.90 -2.19
N ALA A 266 6.76 5.32 -1.05
CA ALA A 266 7.90 6.23 -1.01
C ALA A 266 9.25 5.48 -1.00
N ASP A 267 9.25 4.17 -1.00
CA ASP A 267 10.43 3.33 -0.90
C ASP A 267 11.34 3.29 -2.14
N PRO A 268 10.90 3.72 -3.37
CA PRO A 268 11.87 4.05 -4.41
C PRO A 268 12.72 5.30 -4.12
N TYR A 269 12.51 6.00 -3.00
CA TYR A 269 13.26 7.21 -2.66
C TYR A 269 14.72 6.90 -2.36
N GLU A 270 15.67 7.66 -2.96
CA GLU A 270 17.11 7.50 -2.76
C GLU A 270 17.59 7.59 -1.30
N HIS A 271 16.70 8.04 -0.40
CA HIS A 271 16.93 8.12 1.04
C HIS A 271 16.10 7.11 1.84
N ASP A 272 15.54 6.10 1.17
CA ASP A 272 14.85 5.01 1.85
C ASP A 272 15.80 4.21 2.77
N GLY A 273 15.28 3.74 3.88
CA GLY A 273 16.06 3.04 4.91
C GLY A 273 16.06 1.51 4.78
N LEU A 274 15.31 0.95 3.82
CA LEU A 274 15.19 -0.50 3.68
C LEU A 274 16.20 -1.02 2.64
N PRO A 275 17.11 -1.95 3.02
CA PRO A 275 18.14 -2.44 2.09
C PRO A 275 17.60 -3.10 0.81
N SER A 276 16.38 -3.69 0.86
CA SER A 276 15.76 -4.36 -0.28
C SER A 276 15.30 -3.40 -1.39
N THR A 277 15.31 -2.07 -1.16
CA THR A 277 14.90 -1.06 -2.15
C THR A 277 16.07 -0.48 -2.95
N ALA A 278 17.32 -0.94 -2.68
CA ALA A 278 18.53 -0.34 -3.23
C ALA A 278 18.66 -0.43 -4.78
N ASP A 279 17.91 -1.32 -5.41
CA ASP A 279 17.94 -1.52 -6.88
C ASP A 279 17.08 -0.53 -7.66
N LEU A 280 16.31 0.34 -6.98
CA LEU A 280 15.51 1.40 -7.60
C LEU A 280 15.57 2.65 -6.74
N GLN A 281 16.37 3.64 -7.15
CA GLN A 281 16.57 4.87 -6.39
C GLN A 281 16.18 6.09 -7.22
N LEU A 282 15.07 6.72 -6.83
CA LEU A 282 14.57 7.94 -7.43
C LEU A 282 14.81 9.12 -6.49
N ASN A 283 15.19 10.26 -7.05
CA ASN A 283 15.26 11.49 -6.27
C ASN A 283 13.86 12.08 -6.03
N LEU A 284 13.79 13.07 -5.15
CA LEU A 284 12.52 13.68 -4.75
C LEU A 284 11.77 14.34 -5.93
N GLU A 285 12.50 14.89 -6.92
CA GLU A 285 11.90 15.48 -8.12
C GLU A 285 11.25 14.43 -9.02
N ALA A 286 11.91 13.28 -9.20
CA ALA A 286 11.38 12.17 -9.99
C ALA A 286 10.14 11.55 -9.33
N LEU A 287 10.10 11.42 -8.01
CA LEU A 287 8.93 10.96 -7.27
C LEU A 287 7.76 11.93 -7.41
N LEU A 288 7.99 13.24 -7.30
CA LEU A 288 6.94 14.21 -7.56
C LEU A 288 6.42 14.13 -8.99
N ALA A 289 7.32 13.99 -9.97
CA ALA A 289 6.93 13.87 -11.37
C ALA A 289 6.12 12.58 -11.63
N ARG A 290 6.45 11.47 -10.93
CA ARG A 290 5.69 10.23 -10.94
C ARG A 290 4.25 10.47 -10.51
N ASP A 291 4.07 11.05 -9.33
CA ASP A 291 2.76 11.23 -8.72
C ASP A 291 1.91 12.26 -9.49
N GLN A 292 2.56 13.32 -10.00
CA GLN A 292 1.90 14.30 -10.87
C GLN A 292 1.39 13.68 -12.16
N ARG A 293 2.16 12.79 -12.82
CA ARG A 293 1.74 12.10 -14.04
C ARG A 293 0.54 11.21 -13.81
N ILE A 294 0.56 10.40 -12.75
CA ILE A 294 -0.56 9.54 -12.38
C ILE A 294 -1.80 10.39 -12.08
N SER A 295 -1.66 11.39 -11.21
CA SER A 295 -2.78 12.22 -10.80
C SER A 295 -3.38 12.98 -11.99
N SER A 296 -2.56 13.55 -12.87
CA SER A 296 -3.01 14.25 -14.08
C SER A 296 -3.66 13.30 -15.08
N PHE A 297 -3.10 12.10 -15.30
CA PHE A 297 -3.69 11.07 -16.15
C PHE A 297 -5.09 10.68 -15.69
N LEU A 298 -5.31 10.57 -14.39
CA LEU A 298 -6.61 10.23 -13.80
C LEU A 298 -7.57 11.42 -13.83
N ASP A 299 -7.09 12.64 -13.57
CA ASP A 299 -7.90 13.87 -13.63
C ASP A 299 -8.43 14.14 -15.05
N GLU A 300 -7.58 14.01 -16.08
CA GLU A 300 -7.97 14.15 -17.49
C GLU A 300 -9.09 13.20 -17.90
N ARG A 301 -9.22 12.06 -17.20
CA ARG A 301 -10.25 11.05 -17.42
C ARG A 301 -11.41 11.16 -16.45
N GLU A 302 -11.39 12.16 -15.56
CA GLU A 302 -12.39 12.34 -14.51
C GLU A 302 -12.60 11.05 -13.68
N LEU A 303 -11.50 10.36 -13.31
CA LEU A 303 -11.53 9.12 -12.53
C LEU A 303 -11.35 9.42 -11.05
N PRO A 304 -12.21 8.87 -10.16
CA PRO A 304 -12.01 8.95 -8.72
C PRO A 304 -10.72 8.27 -8.30
N GLN A 305 -9.89 8.96 -7.48
CA GLN A 305 -8.53 8.55 -7.09
C GLN A 305 -8.44 8.35 -5.58
N ALA A 306 -8.21 7.13 -5.13
CA ALA A 306 -7.91 6.77 -3.75
C ALA A 306 -6.42 6.45 -3.62
N TRP A 307 -5.64 7.34 -3.00
CA TRP A 307 -4.19 7.20 -2.83
C TRP A 307 -3.88 6.64 -1.46
N LEU A 308 -2.94 5.69 -1.40
CA LEU A 308 -2.56 4.97 -0.18
C LEU A 308 -1.08 5.19 0.10
N MET A 309 -0.77 5.66 1.32
CA MET A 309 0.59 5.84 1.82
C MET A 309 1.20 4.47 2.17
N SER A 310 1.76 3.80 1.16
CA SER A 310 2.30 2.45 1.24
C SER A 310 3.75 2.43 1.77
N GLY A 311 4.65 1.70 1.14
CA GLY A 311 6.05 1.59 1.49
C GLY A 311 6.74 2.92 1.77
N GLY A 312 7.90 2.84 2.38
CA GLY A 312 8.70 4.00 2.75
C GLY A 312 9.24 3.89 4.17
N TYR A 313 10.55 3.82 4.26
CA TYR A 313 11.29 3.44 5.46
C TYR A 313 12.35 4.50 5.78
N GLY A 314 12.67 4.60 7.08
CA GLY A 314 13.63 5.59 7.55
C GLY A 314 13.02 6.97 7.79
N THR A 315 13.87 7.91 8.24
CA THR A 315 13.44 9.20 8.81
C THR A 315 12.99 10.22 7.77
N ARG A 316 13.24 9.97 6.48
CA ARG A 316 12.90 10.89 5.37
C ARG A 316 11.75 10.39 4.49
N ALA A 317 11.18 9.22 4.78
CA ALA A 317 10.10 8.61 3.99
C ALA A 317 8.82 9.45 3.90
N TRP A 318 8.65 10.47 4.73
CA TRP A 318 7.52 11.40 4.69
C TRP A 318 7.62 12.46 3.59
N GLU A 319 8.84 12.76 3.10
CA GLU A 319 9.11 13.86 2.17
C GLU A 319 8.38 13.73 0.82
N PRO A 320 8.38 12.54 0.14
CA PRO A 320 7.66 12.34 -1.10
C PRO A 320 6.17 12.63 -0.97
N PHE A 321 5.53 12.09 0.06
CA PHE A 321 4.10 12.29 0.29
C PHE A 321 3.76 13.75 0.58
N ALA A 322 4.56 14.42 1.39
CA ALA A 322 4.34 15.83 1.74
C ALA A 322 4.46 16.74 0.52
N GLN A 323 5.44 16.50 -0.38
CA GLN A 323 5.60 17.32 -1.58
C GLN A 323 4.46 17.11 -2.58
N PHE A 324 4.02 15.85 -2.80
CA PHE A 324 2.88 15.56 -3.66
C PHE A 324 1.59 16.22 -3.13
N LEU A 325 1.31 16.04 -1.84
CA LEU A 325 0.13 16.63 -1.21
C LEU A 325 0.15 18.17 -1.22
N ARG A 326 1.32 18.80 -1.04
CA ARG A 326 1.46 20.25 -1.21
C ARG A 326 1.10 20.69 -2.62
N TRP A 327 1.59 19.99 -3.62
CA TRP A 327 1.23 20.27 -5.01
C TRP A 327 -0.28 20.09 -5.22
N ARG A 328 -0.83 18.95 -4.84
CA ARG A 328 -2.24 18.58 -5.08
C ARG A 328 -3.23 19.50 -4.36
N LEU A 329 -2.98 19.86 -3.11
CA LEU A 329 -3.85 20.73 -2.31
C LEU A 329 -3.60 22.22 -2.58
N GLY A 330 -2.44 22.56 -3.11
CA GLY A 330 -2.07 23.94 -3.46
C GLY A 330 -2.74 24.47 -4.73
N GLY A 331 -3.38 23.62 -5.51
CA GLY A 331 -4.04 23.96 -6.78
C GLY A 331 -3.15 23.66 -7.99
N GLY A 332 -2.39 22.54 -7.93
CA GLY A 332 -1.58 22.01 -9.02
C GLY A 332 -2.39 21.51 -10.18
#